data_4b1cb8a414b0c8df564a505c9b54016d
#
_entry.id   4b1cb8a414b0c8df564a505c9b54016d
#
_cell.length_a   1.000
_cell.length_b   1.000
_cell.length_c   1.000
_cell.angle_alpha   90.00
_cell.angle_beta   90.00
_cell.angle_gamma   90.00
#
_symmetry.space_group_name_H-M   'P 1'
#
loop_
_entity.id
_entity.type
_entity.pdbx_description
1 polymer ?
#
loop_
_entity_poly.entity_id
_entity_poly.type
_entity_poly.pdbx_seq_one_letter_code
_entity_poly.pdbx_strand_id
1 'polypeptide(L)'
;MLTASQIQEMVKGGEGYNVDFKRSVPSKVKEISDEVAGFANAAGGYVLIGVDNDNQIIGAEIDNNKRSAIQDTIGEISPSLKCEFYPVDVNGKKVWVIDVPSGKDKPYITGGIIYVREGANCQKLRSAEEIRAFFAECAKIFYDAIPCKWFDIDEDIDPRNFKEFMEKAHLSNTLPIKQLFDNLELNTDAGVPKNAAALFFGREPERKFPHAVIRCLRFKGLDKVHIIDDKTFGGPLYQQYLDALSWIESKLEVEYIKGYRPASGNMGDSA
;
A
#
# COMPACT_ATOMS: atom_id res chain seq x y z
N MET A 1 14.91 23.63 4.17
CA MET A 1 14.51 25.01 3.72
C MET A 1 15.09 25.29 2.34
N LEU A 2 14.27 25.81 1.41
CA LEU A 2 14.69 26.22 0.07
C LEU A 2 15.53 27.50 0.10
N THR A 3 16.46 27.62 -0.85
CA THR A 3 17.21 28.86 -1.14
C THR A 3 16.47 29.71 -2.16
N ALA A 4 16.81 31.01 -2.25
CA ALA A 4 16.24 31.92 -3.26
C ALA A 4 16.50 31.40 -4.71
N SER A 5 17.66 30.83 -4.98
CA SER A 5 18.01 30.25 -6.28
C SER A 5 17.12 29.05 -6.65
N GLN A 6 16.87 28.17 -5.69
CA GLN A 6 15.98 27.02 -5.90
C GLN A 6 14.54 27.45 -6.17
N ILE A 7 14.03 28.46 -5.46
CA ILE A 7 12.70 29.02 -5.74
C ILE A 7 12.65 29.60 -7.14
N GLN A 8 13.66 30.36 -7.58
CA GLN A 8 13.71 30.91 -8.93
C GLN A 8 13.71 29.83 -10.01
N GLU A 9 14.41 28.73 -9.77
CA GLU A 9 14.45 27.58 -10.69
C GLU A 9 13.08 26.88 -10.76
N MET A 10 12.44 26.64 -9.62
CA MET A 10 11.09 26.07 -9.56
C MET A 10 10.07 26.93 -10.28
N VAL A 11 10.13 28.25 -10.06
CA VAL A 11 9.21 29.21 -10.71
C VAL A 11 9.40 29.24 -12.23
N LYS A 12 10.65 29.13 -12.72
CA LYS A 12 10.92 28.98 -14.16
C LYS A 12 10.35 27.70 -14.75
N GLY A 13 10.33 26.61 -13.97
CA GLY A 13 9.79 25.32 -14.39
C GLY A 13 8.27 25.30 -14.43
N GLY A 14 7.60 26.24 -13.75
CA GLY A 14 6.16 26.31 -13.61
C GLY A 14 5.58 25.32 -12.60
N GLU A 15 4.26 25.37 -12.42
CA GLU A 15 3.54 24.43 -11.60
C GLU A 15 3.64 23.00 -12.15
N GLY A 16 3.70 22.04 -11.25
CA GLY A 16 3.89 20.65 -11.63
C GLY A 16 3.46 19.68 -10.53
N TYR A 17 3.90 18.44 -10.65
CA TYR A 17 3.53 17.37 -9.73
C TYR A 17 3.90 17.66 -8.27
N ASN A 18 5.01 18.38 -8.04
CA ASN A 18 5.57 18.64 -6.72
C ASN A 18 5.67 20.12 -6.35
N VAL A 19 5.09 21.03 -7.15
CA VAL A 19 5.09 22.47 -6.88
C VAL A 19 3.75 23.08 -7.26
N ASP A 20 3.21 23.91 -6.38
CA ASP A 20 1.99 24.69 -6.59
C ASP A 20 2.23 26.17 -6.24
N PHE A 21 1.66 27.09 -7.01
CA PHE A 21 1.80 28.51 -6.81
C PHE A 21 0.51 29.15 -6.32
N LYS A 22 0.65 30.09 -5.40
CA LYS A 22 -0.44 30.92 -4.94
C LYS A 22 0.03 32.39 -4.97
N ARG A 23 -0.73 33.21 -5.66
CA ARG A 23 -0.44 34.66 -5.73
C ARG A 23 -0.43 35.31 -4.34
N SER A 24 -1.35 34.91 -3.49
CA SER A 24 -1.50 35.36 -2.10
C SER A 24 -2.18 34.23 -1.29
N VAL A 25 -2.33 34.42 0.02
CA VAL A 25 -3.16 33.53 0.83
C VAL A 25 -4.58 33.54 0.29
N PRO A 26 -5.14 32.37 -0.10
CA PRO A 26 -6.51 32.31 -0.61
C PRO A 26 -7.53 32.85 0.40
N SER A 27 -8.62 33.43 -0.09
CA SER A 27 -9.72 33.85 0.77
C SER A 27 -10.33 32.70 1.57
N LYS A 28 -10.35 31.52 0.97
CA LYS A 28 -10.66 30.25 1.64
C LYS A 28 -9.35 29.55 1.99
N VAL A 29 -8.83 29.80 3.19
CA VAL A 29 -7.56 29.22 3.65
C VAL A 29 -7.54 27.69 3.57
N LYS A 30 -8.71 27.05 3.63
CA LYS A 30 -8.87 25.60 3.44
C LYS A 30 -8.30 25.07 2.11
N GLU A 31 -8.25 25.89 1.06
CA GLU A 31 -7.63 25.48 -0.20
C GLU A 31 -6.15 25.11 -0.02
N ILE A 32 -5.48 25.68 0.99
CA ILE A 32 -4.10 25.32 1.33
C ILE A 32 -4.03 23.91 1.91
N SER A 33 -4.95 23.52 2.82
CA SER A 33 -4.95 22.16 3.37
C SER A 33 -5.32 21.12 2.32
N ASP A 34 -6.14 21.46 1.33
CA ASP A 34 -6.49 20.58 0.22
C ASP A 34 -5.22 20.24 -0.62
N GLU A 35 -4.40 21.28 -0.95
CA GLU A 35 -3.13 21.09 -1.66
C GLU A 35 -2.10 20.33 -0.80
N VAL A 36 -1.95 20.72 0.47
CA VAL A 36 -1.01 20.07 1.40
C VAL A 36 -1.36 18.59 1.57
N ALA A 37 -2.64 18.26 1.74
CA ALA A 37 -3.08 16.85 1.84
C ALA A 37 -2.78 16.10 0.53
N GLY A 38 -2.99 16.72 -0.63
CA GLY A 38 -2.67 16.13 -1.92
C GLY A 38 -1.18 15.84 -2.09
N PHE A 39 -0.31 16.77 -1.71
CA PHE A 39 1.14 16.54 -1.70
C PHE A 39 1.56 15.44 -0.72
N ALA A 40 1.00 15.44 0.49
CA ALA A 40 1.29 14.41 1.47
C ALA A 40 0.86 13.01 1.00
N ASN A 41 -0.26 12.92 0.30
CA ASN A 41 -0.75 11.69 -0.32
C ASN A 41 0.06 11.24 -1.54
N ALA A 42 0.84 12.13 -2.13
CA ALA A 42 1.76 11.85 -3.24
C ALA A 42 3.22 11.75 -2.77
N ALA A 43 4.14 12.34 -3.51
CA ALA A 43 5.58 12.32 -3.23
C ALA A 43 6.07 13.47 -2.32
N GLY A 44 5.16 14.28 -1.78
CA GLY A 44 5.49 15.55 -1.16
C GLY A 44 5.62 16.67 -2.17
N GLY A 45 5.93 17.88 -1.71
CA GLY A 45 6.10 19.04 -2.60
C GLY A 45 6.10 20.35 -1.86
N TYR A 46 5.94 21.43 -2.63
CA TYR A 46 6.02 22.79 -2.14
C TYR A 46 4.81 23.63 -2.58
N VAL A 47 4.22 24.38 -1.65
CA VAL A 47 3.30 25.45 -2.00
C VAL A 47 4.03 26.78 -1.83
N LEU A 48 4.17 27.54 -2.93
CA LEU A 48 4.86 28.82 -2.97
C LEU A 48 3.83 29.95 -3.01
N ILE A 49 3.74 30.72 -1.92
CA ILE A 49 2.82 31.89 -1.83
C ILE A 49 3.60 33.16 -2.12
N GLY A 50 3.16 33.94 -3.10
CA GLY A 50 3.84 35.11 -3.64
C GLY A 50 4.35 34.93 -5.08
N VAL A 51 3.85 33.89 -5.77
CA VAL A 51 4.08 33.64 -7.20
C VAL A 51 2.72 33.69 -7.92
N ASP A 52 2.67 34.36 -9.05
CA ASP A 52 1.44 34.48 -9.85
C ASP A 52 1.33 33.39 -10.93
N ASN A 53 0.19 33.36 -11.62
CA ASN A 53 -0.11 32.38 -12.67
C ASN A 53 0.76 32.55 -13.95
N ASP A 54 1.47 33.68 -14.08
CA ASP A 54 2.41 33.92 -15.18
C ASP A 54 3.84 33.53 -14.79
N ASN A 55 4.00 32.74 -13.71
CA ASN A 55 5.29 32.32 -13.16
C ASN A 55 6.19 33.52 -12.77
N GLN A 56 5.57 34.61 -12.26
CA GLN A 56 6.31 35.77 -11.79
C GLN A 56 6.32 35.80 -10.26
N ILE A 57 7.51 36.01 -9.70
CA ILE A 57 7.63 36.26 -8.27
C ILE A 57 7.19 37.67 -7.97
N ILE A 58 6.04 37.79 -7.32
CA ILE A 58 5.44 39.09 -6.92
C ILE A 58 5.67 39.39 -5.44
N GLY A 59 5.91 38.34 -4.62
CA GLY A 59 5.99 38.40 -3.16
C GLY A 59 4.61 38.46 -2.50
N ALA A 60 4.56 38.07 -1.24
CA ALA A 60 3.34 38.15 -0.43
C ALA A 60 3.65 38.59 1.00
N GLU A 61 2.84 39.48 1.55
CA GLU A 61 2.86 39.84 2.96
C GLU A 61 1.84 38.99 3.72
N ILE A 62 2.35 38.17 4.67
CA ILE A 62 1.53 37.36 5.53
C ILE A 62 1.71 37.80 6.98
N ASP A 63 0.64 38.40 7.50
CA ASP A 63 0.58 38.81 8.89
C ASP A 63 0.40 37.59 9.85
N ASN A 64 0.49 37.85 11.14
CA ASN A 64 0.38 36.80 12.14
C ASN A 64 -0.97 36.07 12.10
N ASN A 65 -2.07 36.76 11.79
CA ASN A 65 -3.40 36.17 11.73
C ASN A 65 -3.51 35.19 10.57
N LYS A 66 -3.03 35.57 9.38
CA LYS A 66 -2.98 34.69 8.20
C LYS A 66 -2.05 33.52 8.45
N ARG A 67 -0.91 33.75 9.12
CA ARG A 67 0.04 32.71 9.48
C ARG A 67 -0.61 31.66 10.40
N SER A 68 -1.29 32.12 11.46
CA SER A 68 -2.03 31.21 12.35
C SER A 68 -3.11 30.45 11.58
N ALA A 69 -3.92 31.13 10.76
CA ALA A 69 -4.98 30.48 9.98
C ALA A 69 -4.45 29.38 9.04
N ILE A 70 -3.26 29.57 8.43
CA ILE A 70 -2.61 28.55 7.61
C ILE A 70 -2.19 27.36 8.50
N GLN A 71 -1.56 27.62 9.63
CA GLN A 71 -1.10 26.57 10.55
C GLN A 71 -2.28 25.77 11.12
N ASP A 72 -3.35 26.45 11.53
CA ASP A 72 -4.56 25.83 12.03
C ASP A 72 -5.20 24.90 10.99
N THR A 73 -5.34 25.40 9.76
CA THR A 73 -5.91 24.62 8.64
C THR A 73 -5.05 23.39 8.27
N ILE A 74 -3.72 23.49 8.34
CA ILE A 74 -2.83 22.33 8.17
C ILE A 74 -2.97 21.36 9.34
N GLY A 75 -3.18 21.88 10.56
CA GLY A 75 -3.41 21.12 11.76
C GLY A 75 -4.69 20.27 11.76
N GLU A 76 -5.67 20.61 10.92
CA GLU A 76 -6.90 19.84 10.74
C GLU A 76 -6.71 18.58 9.86
N ILE A 77 -5.54 18.42 9.22
CA ILE A 77 -5.24 17.26 8.39
C ILE A 77 -5.04 16.03 9.29
N SER A 78 -5.74 14.95 8.96
CA SER A 78 -5.65 13.67 9.67
C SER A 78 -5.14 12.56 8.74
N PRO A 79 -4.15 11.75 9.16
CA PRO A 79 -3.32 11.84 10.38
C PRO A 79 -2.54 13.15 10.47
N SER A 80 -2.01 13.48 11.66
CA SER A 80 -1.22 14.70 11.85
C SER A 80 -0.02 14.74 10.92
N LEU A 81 0.14 15.86 10.21
CA LEU A 81 1.22 16.08 9.25
C LEU A 81 2.08 17.26 9.71
N LYS A 82 3.40 17.05 9.74
CA LYS A 82 4.36 18.11 10.06
C LYS A 82 4.86 18.72 8.77
N CYS A 83 4.47 19.98 8.50
CA CYS A 83 4.99 20.80 7.40
C CYS A 83 5.85 21.92 7.96
N GLU A 84 6.87 22.33 7.21
CA GLU A 84 7.61 23.55 7.50
C GLU A 84 6.96 24.72 6.78
N PHE A 85 6.76 25.85 7.47
CA PHE A 85 6.20 27.07 6.90
C PHE A 85 7.11 28.25 7.22
N TYR A 86 7.77 28.80 6.20
CA TYR A 86 8.79 29.82 6.34
C TYR A 86 8.85 30.79 5.14
N PRO A 87 9.31 32.05 5.35
CA PRO A 87 9.55 33.00 4.28
C PRO A 87 10.97 32.87 3.73
N VAL A 88 11.11 33.16 2.43
CA VAL A 88 12.40 33.30 1.74
C VAL A 88 12.40 34.63 1.00
N ASP A 89 13.45 35.43 1.15
CA ASP A 89 13.63 36.63 0.35
C ASP A 89 14.24 36.28 -1.02
N VAL A 90 13.53 36.67 -2.06
CA VAL A 90 13.97 36.45 -3.45
C VAL A 90 13.98 37.83 -4.15
N ASN A 91 15.17 38.41 -4.24
CA ASN A 91 15.39 39.76 -4.84
C ASN A 91 14.54 40.87 -4.19
N GLY A 92 14.46 40.89 -2.87
CA GLY A 92 13.67 41.87 -2.12
C GLY A 92 12.15 41.60 -2.09
N LYS A 93 11.71 40.44 -2.62
CA LYS A 93 10.31 39.97 -2.57
C LYS A 93 10.22 38.76 -1.69
N LYS A 94 9.31 38.78 -0.73
CA LYS A 94 9.12 37.71 0.23
C LYS A 94 8.21 36.64 -0.36
N VAL A 95 8.74 35.43 -0.60
CA VAL A 95 7.99 34.24 -0.99
C VAL A 95 7.85 33.33 0.24
N TRP A 96 6.62 32.92 0.56
CA TRP A 96 6.37 32.00 1.65
C TRP A 96 6.28 30.58 1.11
N VAL A 97 6.99 29.68 1.76
CA VAL A 97 7.11 28.28 1.38
C VAL A 97 6.38 27.42 2.41
N ILE A 98 5.48 26.56 1.95
CA ILE A 98 5.01 25.42 2.73
C ILE A 98 5.72 24.19 2.14
N ASP A 99 6.61 23.60 2.94
CA ASP A 99 7.37 22.40 2.57
C ASP A 99 6.62 21.18 3.12
N VAL A 100 6.08 20.38 2.21
CA VAL A 100 5.21 19.26 2.50
C VAL A 100 5.96 17.96 2.25
N PRO A 101 6.25 17.17 3.29
CA PRO A 101 6.86 15.87 3.10
C PRO A 101 5.89 14.88 2.45
N SER A 102 6.43 13.87 1.76
CA SER A 102 5.62 12.67 1.45
C SER A 102 5.17 12.01 2.75
N GLY A 103 3.88 11.88 2.92
CA GLY A 103 3.31 11.34 4.14
C GLY A 103 3.61 9.85 4.32
N LYS A 104 3.93 9.45 5.55
CA LYS A 104 4.19 8.05 5.92
C LYS A 104 2.91 7.27 6.26
N ASP A 105 1.90 7.99 6.74
CA ASP A 105 0.65 7.42 7.24
C ASP A 105 -0.54 7.68 6.32
N LYS A 106 -0.31 7.62 4.99
CA LYS A 106 -1.37 7.77 3.98
C LYS A 106 -2.52 6.79 4.26
N PRO A 107 -3.78 7.20 3.99
CA PRO A 107 -4.22 8.47 3.40
C PRO A 107 -4.29 9.62 4.40
N TYR A 108 -3.91 10.82 3.96
CA TYR A 108 -4.15 12.08 4.66
C TYR A 108 -5.47 12.70 4.20
N ILE A 109 -6.30 13.08 5.15
CA ILE A 109 -7.68 13.52 4.92
C ILE A 109 -7.84 14.93 5.48
N THR A 110 -8.46 15.83 4.72
CA THR A 110 -8.86 17.14 5.19
C THR A 110 -10.34 17.37 4.91
N GLY A 111 -11.09 17.84 5.92
CA GLY A 111 -12.53 18.03 5.80
C GLY A 111 -13.31 16.80 5.36
N GLY A 112 -12.85 15.59 5.71
CA GLY A 112 -13.48 14.33 5.32
C GLY A 112 -13.22 13.90 3.87
N ILE A 113 -12.29 14.54 3.16
CA ILE A 113 -11.99 14.30 1.74
C ILE A 113 -10.52 13.90 1.59
N ILE A 114 -10.28 12.91 0.73
CA ILE A 114 -8.93 12.50 0.29
C ILE A 114 -8.62 13.26 -1.00
N TYR A 115 -7.52 14.00 -0.98
CA TYR A 115 -6.97 14.65 -2.17
C TYR A 115 -5.72 13.93 -2.62
N VAL A 116 -5.54 13.78 -3.93
CA VAL A 116 -4.35 13.19 -4.54
C VAL A 116 -3.83 14.12 -5.63
N ARG A 117 -2.52 14.10 -5.85
CA ARG A 117 -1.88 14.91 -6.87
C ARG A 117 -1.90 14.18 -8.21
N GLU A 118 -2.49 14.79 -9.24
CA GLU A 118 -2.45 14.33 -10.63
C GLU A 118 -1.86 15.43 -11.51
N GLY A 119 -0.60 15.27 -11.92
CA GLY A 119 0.13 16.32 -12.61
C GLY A 119 0.26 17.57 -11.75
N ALA A 120 -0.19 18.72 -12.27
CA ALA A 120 -0.17 20.00 -11.57
C ALA A 120 -1.44 20.26 -10.71
N ASN A 121 -2.41 19.35 -10.71
CA ASN A 121 -3.68 19.56 -10.03
C ASN A 121 -3.86 18.64 -8.83
N CYS A 122 -4.56 19.14 -7.82
CA CYS A 122 -5.02 18.37 -6.68
C CYS A 122 -6.46 17.90 -6.92
N GLN A 123 -6.69 16.60 -6.98
CA GLN A 123 -8.00 16.02 -7.26
C GLN A 123 -8.58 15.32 -6.05
N LYS A 124 -9.91 15.37 -5.94
CA LYS A 124 -10.68 14.67 -4.90
C LYS A 124 -10.97 13.25 -5.34
N LEU A 125 -10.67 12.26 -4.51
CA LEU A 125 -11.22 10.94 -4.72
C LEU A 125 -12.74 10.98 -4.43
N ARG A 126 -13.54 10.57 -5.40
CA ARG A 126 -15.00 10.70 -5.35
C ARG A 126 -15.71 9.36 -5.33
N SER A 127 -15.21 8.40 -6.08
CA SER A 127 -15.83 7.07 -6.15
C SER A 127 -15.35 6.14 -5.04
N ALA A 128 -16.20 5.22 -4.65
CA ALA A 128 -15.81 4.18 -3.69
C ALA A 128 -14.69 3.27 -4.24
N GLU A 129 -14.55 3.18 -5.57
CA GLU A 129 -13.50 2.41 -6.23
C GLU A 129 -12.15 3.12 -6.12
N GLU A 130 -12.09 4.43 -6.45
CA GLU A 130 -10.88 5.24 -6.29
C GLU A 130 -10.38 5.24 -4.84
N ILE A 131 -11.31 5.42 -3.88
CA ILE A 131 -10.98 5.41 -2.46
C ILE A 131 -10.40 4.05 -2.05
N ARG A 132 -11.04 2.93 -2.44
CA ARG A 132 -10.55 1.58 -2.14
C ARG A 132 -9.19 1.31 -2.77
N ALA A 133 -9.01 1.70 -4.04
CA ALA A 133 -7.74 1.54 -4.75
C ALA A 133 -6.61 2.30 -4.03
N PHE A 134 -6.88 3.54 -3.62
CA PHE A 134 -5.90 4.35 -2.90
C PHE A 134 -5.53 3.77 -1.53
N PHE A 135 -6.51 3.25 -0.76
CA PHE A 135 -6.23 2.56 0.50
C PHE A 135 -5.41 1.29 0.30
N ALA A 136 -5.67 0.54 -0.77
CA ALA A 136 -4.89 -0.65 -1.12
C ALA A 136 -3.46 -0.28 -1.52
N GLU A 137 -3.28 0.79 -2.31
CA GLU A 137 -1.97 1.31 -2.69
C GLU A 137 -1.16 1.78 -1.47
N CYS A 138 -1.82 2.41 -0.50
CA CYS A 138 -1.19 2.81 0.75
C CYS A 138 -0.91 1.64 1.70
N ALA A 139 -1.15 0.39 1.32
CA ALA A 139 -1.03 -0.81 2.15
C ALA A 139 -1.79 -0.72 3.50
N LYS A 140 -2.92 -0.03 3.52
CA LYS A 140 -3.81 0.09 4.70
C LYS A 140 -4.95 -0.92 4.68
N ILE A 141 -5.14 -1.63 3.57
CA ILE A 141 -6.07 -2.75 3.45
C ILE A 141 -5.24 -4.01 3.20
N PHE A 142 -5.13 -4.84 4.20
CA PHE A 142 -4.58 -6.18 4.09
C PHE A 142 -5.73 -7.13 3.80
N TYR A 143 -5.74 -7.70 2.60
CA TYR A 143 -6.83 -8.57 2.15
C TYR A 143 -7.02 -9.78 3.05
N ASP A 144 -5.94 -10.33 3.54
CA ASP A 144 -5.90 -11.45 4.48
C ASP A 144 -6.50 -11.11 5.86
N ALA A 145 -6.42 -9.85 6.28
CA ALA A 145 -6.96 -9.36 7.56
C ALA A 145 -8.46 -9.00 7.52
N ILE A 146 -9.10 -8.97 6.34
CA ILE A 146 -10.53 -8.65 6.21
C ILE A 146 -11.38 -9.74 6.86
N PRO A 147 -12.44 -9.38 7.64
CA PRO A 147 -13.36 -10.34 8.23
C PRO A 147 -14.05 -11.22 7.18
N CYS A 148 -13.97 -12.53 7.35
CA CYS A 148 -14.55 -13.54 6.46
C CYS A 148 -15.86 -14.07 7.04
N LYS A 149 -16.95 -13.32 6.88
CA LYS A 149 -18.24 -13.59 7.52
C LYS A 149 -18.95 -14.87 7.07
N TRP A 150 -18.52 -15.45 5.94
CA TRP A 150 -19.08 -16.69 5.39
C TRP A 150 -18.34 -17.94 5.84
N PHE A 151 -17.18 -17.79 6.50
CA PHE A 151 -16.35 -18.90 6.94
C PHE A 151 -16.68 -19.25 8.39
N ASP A 152 -17.10 -20.49 8.60
CA ASP A 152 -17.34 -21.07 9.92
C ASP A 152 -16.20 -22.00 10.32
N ILE A 153 -15.62 -21.77 11.50
CA ILE A 153 -14.47 -22.53 11.99
C ILE A 153 -14.84 -24.02 12.22
N ASP A 154 -16.06 -24.30 12.65
CA ASP A 154 -16.48 -25.64 12.98
C ASP A 154 -16.88 -26.46 11.73
N GLU A 155 -17.38 -25.77 10.66
CA GLU A 155 -17.94 -26.43 9.47
C GLU A 155 -16.99 -26.39 8.26
N ASP A 156 -16.26 -25.28 8.03
CA ASP A 156 -15.53 -25.06 6.78
C ASP A 156 -14.06 -25.45 6.84
N ILE A 157 -13.48 -25.68 8.01
CA ILE A 157 -12.09 -26.11 8.14
C ILE A 157 -11.87 -27.52 7.56
N ASP A 158 -10.75 -27.72 6.88
CA ASP A 158 -10.20 -29.07 6.63
C ASP A 158 -9.43 -29.53 7.86
N PRO A 159 -9.95 -30.52 8.63
CA PRO A 159 -9.32 -30.96 9.85
C PRO A 159 -7.94 -31.59 9.63
N ARG A 160 -7.70 -32.19 8.46
CA ARG A 160 -6.41 -32.84 8.11
C ARG A 160 -5.35 -31.79 7.89
N ASN A 161 -5.67 -30.78 7.08
CA ASN A 161 -4.77 -29.66 6.78
C ASN A 161 -4.44 -28.87 8.05
N PHE A 162 -5.42 -28.62 8.91
CA PHE A 162 -5.20 -27.93 10.17
C PHE A 162 -4.28 -28.75 11.11
N LYS A 163 -4.51 -30.05 11.21
CA LYS A 163 -3.66 -30.95 12.01
C LYS A 163 -2.22 -30.97 11.49
N GLU A 164 -2.02 -31.11 10.18
CA GLU A 164 -0.69 -31.09 9.55
C GLU A 164 0.04 -29.76 9.80
N PHE A 165 -0.69 -28.65 9.72
CA PHE A 165 -0.13 -27.34 10.07
C PHE A 165 0.35 -27.30 11.52
N MET A 166 -0.47 -27.76 12.47
CA MET A 166 -0.12 -27.78 13.89
C MET A 166 1.13 -28.63 14.16
N GLU A 167 1.25 -29.78 13.51
CA GLU A 167 2.40 -30.66 13.63
C GLU A 167 3.68 -30.01 13.07
N LYS A 168 3.61 -29.41 11.88
CA LYS A 168 4.75 -28.72 11.24
C LYS A 168 5.17 -27.46 11.98
N ALA A 169 4.21 -26.73 12.56
CA ALA A 169 4.46 -25.53 13.34
C ALA A 169 4.88 -25.84 14.79
N HIS A 170 5.00 -27.12 15.16
CA HIS A 170 5.30 -27.56 16.54
C HIS A 170 4.36 -26.98 17.59
N LEU A 171 3.09 -26.78 17.23
CA LEU A 171 2.07 -26.22 18.11
C LEU A 171 1.34 -27.34 18.87
N SER A 172 1.09 -27.11 20.16
CA SER A 172 0.33 -28.05 20.99
C SER A 172 -1.15 -28.03 20.61
N ASN A 173 -1.73 -29.21 20.38
CA ASN A 173 -3.14 -29.42 20.07
C ASN A 173 -4.01 -29.56 21.34
N THR A 174 -3.61 -28.93 22.45
CA THR A 174 -4.33 -29.03 23.74
C THR A 174 -5.40 -27.95 23.92
N LEU A 175 -5.37 -26.90 23.07
CA LEU A 175 -6.30 -25.79 23.14
C LEU A 175 -7.49 -25.98 22.17
N PRO A 176 -8.66 -25.45 22.51
CA PRO A 176 -9.79 -25.38 21.57
C PRO A 176 -9.39 -24.64 20.29
N ILE A 177 -9.88 -25.09 19.14
CA ILE A 177 -9.52 -24.53 17.84
C ILE A 177 -9.78 -23.01 17.73
N LYS A 178 -10.87 -22.51 18.34
CA LYS A 178 -11.18 -21.08 18.40
C LYS A 178 -10.09 -20.29 19.12
N GLN A 179 -9.58 -20.81 20.23
CA GLN A 179 -8.48 -20.19 20.96
C GLN A 179 -7.14 -20.24 20.20
N LEU A 180 -6.92 -21.30 19.42
CA LEU A 180 -5.76 -21.38 18.53
C LEU A 180 -5.85 -20.33 17.41
N PHE A 181 -7.04 -20.09 16.86
CA PHE A 181 -7.28 -19.05 15.87
C PHE A 181 -7.04 -17.63 16.44
N ASP A 182 -7.44 -17.38 17.69
CA ASP A 182 -7.15 -16.12 18.37
C ASP A 182 -5.64 -15.96 18.61
N ASN A 183 -4.96 -16.97 19.09
CA ASN A 183 -3.52 -16.95 19.33
C ASN A 183 -2.68 -16.77 18.04
N LEU A 184 -3.19 -17.26 16.90
CA LEU A 184 -2.58 -17.12 15.59
C LEU A 184 -3.02 -15.84 14.87
N GLU A 185 -3.77 -14.96 15.54
CA GLU A 185 -4.32 -13.72 14.99
C GLU A 185 -5.18 -13.93 13.73
N LEU A 186 -5.81 -15.10 13.62
CA LEU A 186 -6.68 -15.47 12.49
C LEU A 186 -8.12 -14.98 12.65
N ASN A 187 -8.48 -14.50 13.84
CA ASN A 187 -9.73 -13.84 14.14
C ASN A 187 -9.53 -12.31 14.25
N THR A 188 -10.60 -11.58 14.03
CA THR A 188 -10.68 -10.16 14.41
C THR A 188 -10.92 -10.04 15.92
N ASP A 189 -10.77 -8.83 16.48
CA ASP A 189 -11.08 -8.54 17.89
C ASP A 189 -12.53 -8.89 18.27
N ALA A 190 -13.44 -8.92 17.29
CA ALA A 190 -14.82 -9.33 17.44
C ALA A 190 -15.03 -10.87 17.35
N GLY A 191 -13.97 -11.64 17.23
CA GLY A 191 -14.01 -13.11 17.11
C GLY A 191 -14.49 -13.62 15.75
N VAL A 192 -14.49 -12.77 14.72
CA VAL A 192 -14.85 -13.18 13.35
C VAL A 192 -13.59 -13.65 12.62
N PRO A 193 -13.58 -14.84 11.98
CA PRO A 193 -12.43 -15.29 11.20
C PRO A 193 -12.06 -14.30 10.09
N LYS A 194 -10.75 -14.17 9.84
CA LYS A 194 -10.20 -13.36 8.73
C LYS A 194 -10.13 -14.19 7.44
N ASN A 195 -9.98 -13.52 6.29
CA ASN A 195 -9.76 -14.20 5.02
C ASN A 195 -8.54 -15.14 5.06
N ALA A 196 -7.49 -14.78 5.82
CA ALA A 196 -6.35 -15.64 6.05
C ALA A 196 -6.75 -17.03 6.57
N ALA A 197 -7.67 -17.10 7.54
CA ALA A 197 -8.17 -18.34 8.10
C ALA A 197 -8.84 -19.21 7.03
N ALA A 198 -9.73 -18.61 6.23
CA ALA A 198 -10.43 -19.32 5.16
C ALA A 198 -9.49 -19.78 4.04
N LEU A 199 -8.52 -18.94 3.65
CA LEU A 199 -7.55 -19.26 2.60
C LEU A 199 -6.57 -20.37 2.99
N PHE A 200 -6.10 -20.38 4.25
CA PHE A 200 -5.12 -21.36 4.71
C PHE A 200 -5.74 -22.67 5.20
N PHE A 201 -6.96 -22.63 5.75
CA PHE A 201 -7.56 -23.78 6.44
C PHE A 201 -8.92 -24.23 5.89
N GLY A 202 -9.53 -23.43 5.00
CA GLY A 202 -10.79 -23.78 4.36
C GLY A 202 -10.65 -24.96 3.41
N ARG A 203 -11.67 -25.82 3.32
CA ARG A 203 -11.68 -26.99 2.42
C ARG A 203 -11.63 -26.59 0.95
N GLU A 204 -12.39 -25.58 0.55
CA GLU A 204 -12.56 -25.12 -0.85
C GLU A 204 -12.61 -23.59 -0.89
N PRO A 205 -11.52 -22.89 -0.54
CA PRO A 205 -11.53 -21.41 -0.50
C PRO A 205 -11.81 -20.80 -1.87
N GLU A 206 -11.46 -21.47 -2.97
CA GLU A 206 -11.68 -21.01 -4.33
C GLU A 206 -13.15 -20.83 -4.69
N ARG A 207 -14.09 -21.46 -3.99
CA ARG A 207 -15.53 -21.21 -4.18
C ARG A 207 -15.93 -19.77 -3.87
N LYS A 208 -15.25 -19.13 -2.95
CA LYS A 208 -15.48 -17.73 -2.54
C LYS A 208 -14.39 -16.79 -2.98
N PHE A 209 -13.20 -17.32 -3.18
CA PHE A 209 -12.03 -16.64 -3.71
C PHE A 209 -11.60 -17.27 -5.03
N PRO A 210 -12.30 -17.03 -6.16
CA PRO A 210 -12.04 -17.76 -7.42
C PRO A 210 -10.62 -17.60 -7.96
N HIS A 211 -9.91 -16.55 -7.54
CA HIS A 211 -8.52 -16.29 -7.93
C HIS A 211 -7.49 -16.88 -6.94
N ALA A 212 -7.93 -17.46 -5.82
CA ALA A 212 -7.06 -18.12 -4.86
C ALA A 212 -6.71 -19.55 -5.31
N VAL A 213 -6.13 -19.66 -6.50
CA VAL A 213 -5.68 -20.91 -7.10
C VAL A 213 -4.31 -20.75 -7.72
N ILE A 214 -3.51 -21.82 -7.71
CA ILE A 214 -2.24 -21.88 -8.44
C ILE A 214 -2.49 -22.59 -9.76
N ARG A 215 -2.23 -21.91 -10.88
CA ARG A 215 -2.29 -22.52 -12.21
C ARG A 215 -0.90 -22.66 -12.79
N CYS A 216 -0.52 -23.89 -13.10
CA CYS A 216 0.76 -24.24 -13.69
C CYS A 216 0.58 -24.57 -15.17
N LEU A 217 1.40 -23.94 -16.02
CA LEU A 217 1.39 -24.16 -17.47
C LEU A 217 2.77 -24.62 -17.94
N ARG A 218 2.81 -25.71 -18.72
CA ARG A 218 4.01 -26.17 -19.40
C ARG A 218 3.91 -25.83 -20.90
N PHE A 219 4.87 -25.07 -21.40
CA PHE A 219 4.94 -24.69 -22.80
C PHE A 219 5.97 -25.54 -23.56
N LYS A 220 5.78 -25.70 -24.87
CA LYS A 220 6.77 -26.28 -25.76
C LYS A 220 7.71 -25.17 -26.26
N GLY A 221 9.01 -25.32 -25.96
CA GLY A 221 10.00 -24.30 -26.35
C GLY A 221 9.90 -23.02 -25.54
N LEU A 222 10.42 -21.92 -26.07
CA LEU A 222 10.52 -20.63 -25.39
C LEU A 222 9.41 -19.62 -25.77
N ASP A 223 8.64 -19.92 -26.82
CA ASP A 223 7.72 -18.95 -27.45
C ASP A 223 6.37 -18.81 -26.74
N LYS A 224 6.10 -19.57 -25.66
CA LYS A 224 4.85 -19.57 -24.91
C LYS A 224 3.56 -19.69 -25.76
N VAL A 225 3.65 -20.27 -26.98
CA VAL A 225 2.52 -20.40 -27.90
C VAL A 225 1.82 -21.74 -27.74
N HIS A 226 2.58 -22.84 -27.57
CA HIS A 226 2.04 -24.18 -27.49
C HIS A 226 2.06 -24.68 -26.03
N ILE A 227 0.88 -24.82 -25.43
CA ILE A 227 0.71 -25.39 -24.10
C ILE A 227 0.76 -26.91 -24.23
N ILE A 228 1.65 -27.58 -23.49
CA ILE A 228 1.78 -29.04 -23.44
C ILE A 228 0.96 -29.61 -22.26
N ASP A 229 0.92 -28.87 -21.14
CA ASP A 229 0.23 -29.29 -19.94
C ASP A 229 -0.30 -28.06 -19.20
N ASP A 230 -1.49 -28.20 -18.62
CA ASP A 230 -2.21 -27.13 -17.90
C ASP A 230 -2.88 -27.76 -16.67
N LYS A 231 -2.48 -27.32 -15.49
CA LYS A 231 -3.00 -27.83 -14.24
C LYS A 231 -3.32 -26.69 -13.29
N THR A 232 -4.52 -26.71 -12.73
CA THR A 232 -4.96 -25.77 -11.68
C THR A 232 -5.09 -26.53 -10.36
N PHE A 233 -4.55 -25.93 -9.30
CA PHE A 233 -4.58 -26.44 -7.94
C PHE A 233 -5.47 -25.53 -7.10
N GLY A 234 -6.51 -26.08 -6.49
CA GLY A 234 -7.41 -25.46 -5.53
C GLY A 234 -7.19 -26.02 -4.11
N GLY A 235 -8.09 -25.65 -3.19
CA GLY A 235 -7.99 -26.03 -1.77
C GLY A 235 -7.14 -25.06 -0.95
N PRO A 236 -6.75 -25.43 0.28
CA PRO A 236 -5.94 -24.58 1.16
C PRO A 236 -4.63 -24.10 0.50
N LEU A 237 -4.24 -22.85 0.67
CA LEU A 237 -3.08 -22.26 -0.03
C LEU A 237 -1.78 -23.06 0.14
N TYR A 238 -1.52 -23.59 1.33
CA TYR A 238 -0.32 -24.37 1.57
C TYR A 238 -0.33 -25.69 0.77
N GLN A 239 -1.49 -26.34 0.68
CA GLN A 239 -1.63 -27.57 -0.11
C GLN A 239 -1.46 -27.29 -1.60
N GLN A 240 -2.04 -26.18 -2.11
CA GLN A 240 -1.82 -25.74 -3.49
C GLN A 240 -0.34 -25.56 -3.83
N TYR A 241 0.42 -24.97 -2.89
CA TYR A 241 1.87 -24.79 -3.04
C TYR A 241 2.59 -26.14 -3.17
N LEU A 242 2.30 -27.08 -2.28
CA LEU A 242 2.92 -28.41 -2.30
C LEU A 242 2.59 -29.20 -3.58
N ASP A 243 1.33 -29.15 -3.99
CA ASP A 243 0.86 -29.85 -5.19
C ASP A 243 1.47 -29.23 -6.46
N ALA A 244 1.55 -27.90 -6.52
CA ALA A 244 2.18 -27.20 -7.64
C ALA A 244 3.68 -27.48 -7.72
N LEU A 245 4.37 -27.50 -6.57
CA LEU A 245 5.80 -27.83 -6.51
C LEU A 245 6.04 -29.27 -6.98
N SER A 246 5.29 -30.24 -6.47
CA SER A 246 5.37 -31.64 -6.89
C SER A 246 5.09 -31.80 -8.40
N TRP A 247 4.10 -31.06 -8.93
CA TRP A 247 3.83 -31.08 -10.36
C TRP A 247 5.01 -30.51 -11.17
N ILE A 248 5.61 -29.40 -10.75
CA ILE A 248 6.79 -28.81 -11.40
C ILE A 248 7.94 -29.82 -11.39
N GLU A 249 8.26 -30.39 -10.23
CA GLU A 249 9.32 -31.38 -10.09
C GLU A 249 9.11 -32.62 -11.00
N SER A 250 7.87 -33.08 -11.15
CA SER A 250 7.51 -34.18 -12.06
C SER A 250 7.72 -33.88 -13.54
N LYS A 251 7.85 -32.59 -13.90
CA LYS A 251 8.03 -32.14 -15.30
C LYS A 251 9.48 -31.74 -15.60
N LEU A 252 10.34 -31.67 -14.58
CA LEU A 252 11.75 -31.38 -14.80
C LEU A 252 12.46 -32.63 -15.33
N GLU A 253 13.17 -32.47 -16.43
CA GLU A 253 14.06 -33.51 -16.96
C GLU A 253 15.35 -33.48 -16.13
N VAL A 254 15.65 -34.57 -15.41
CA VAL A 254 16.89 -34.70 -14.66
C VAL A 254 17.92 -35.39 -15.58
N GLU A 255 18.90 -34.61 -16.05
CA GLU A 255 20.07 -35.18 -16.74
C GLU A 255 21.06 -35.76 -15.72
N TYR A 256 21.34 -37.05 -15.82
CA TYR A 256 22.41 -37.69 -15.06
C TYR A 256 23.68 -37.72 -15.89
N ILE A 257 24.70 -36.95 -15.50
CA ILE A 257 26.03 -37.09 -16.06
C ILE A 257 26.71 -38.31 -15.38
N LYS A 258 27.09 -39.30 -16.16
CA LYS A 258 27.74 -40.51 -15.67
C LYS A 258 29.04 -40.13 -14.93
N GLY A 259 29.09 -40.35 -13.63
CA GLY A 259 30.24 -40.01 -12.77
C GLY A 259 30.05 -38.75 -11.90
N TYR A 260 28.98 -37.98 -12.06
CA TYR A 260 28.66 -36.87 -11.17
C TYR A 260 27.71 -37.38 -10.04
N ARG A 261 28.20 -37.38 -8.80
CA ARG A 261 27.34 -37.46 -7.61
C ARG A 261 26.96 -36.03 -7.28
N PRO A 262 25.71 -35.59 -7.41
CA PRO A 262 25.30 -34.35 -6.80
C PRO A 262 25.63 -34.42 -5.30
N ALA A 263 26.31 -33.42 -4.79
CA ALA A 263 26.49 -33.28 -3.35
C ALA A 263 25.11 -33.32 -2.72
N SER A 264 24.83 -34.36 -1.93
CA SER A 264 23.64 -34.37 -1.09
C SER A 264 23.68 -33.13 -0.25
N GLY A 265 22.77 -32.17 -0.57
CA GLY A 265 22.58 -31.01 0.29
C GLY A 265 22.18 -31.52 1.66
N ASN A 266 23.14 -31.54 2.57
CA ASN A 266 22.87 -31.61 3.99
C ASN A 266 21.98 -30.40 4.30
N MET A 267 20.69 -30.63 4.43
CA MET A 267 19.90 -29.79 5.33
C MET A 267 20.49 -30.07 6.71
N GLY A 268 21.39 -29.18 7.13
CA GLY A 268 22.04 -29.28 8.42
C GLY A 268 20.98 -29.15 9.50
N ASP A 269 20.87 -30.23 10.25
CA ASP A 269 20.53 -30.15 11.65
C ASP A 269 21.53 -29.20 12.32
N SER A 270 21.05 -28.10 12.76
CA SER A 270 21.73 -27.23 13.73
C SER A 270 20.73 -26.87 14.81
N ALA A 271 21.05 -27.36 15.96
CA ALA A 271 20.46 -27.24 17.27
C ALA A 271 19.97 -25.79 17.62
#